data_98b1f75fc7fded6a220e1ecf93fe8826
#
_entry.id   98b1f75fc7fded6a220e1ecf93fe8826
#
_cell.length_a   1.000
_cell.length_b   1.000
_cell.length_c   1.000
_cell.angle_alpha   90.00
_cell.angle_beta   90.00
_cell.angle_gamma   90.00
#
_symmetry.space_group_name_H-M   'P 1'
#
loop_
_entity.id
_entity.type
_entity.pdbx_description
1 polymer ?
#
loop_
_entity_poly.entity_id
_entity_poly.type
_entity_poly.pdbx_seq_one_letter_code
_entity_poly.pdbx_strand_id
1 'polypeptide(L)'
;MDDGYWIVRCVNSGVFFTRGIERTNLTEAVLKWSRMVHGWEGAAALSQVCVDGIKGGRVCVPVLGRIVVDVCEILPCREAAVENLLNQPEWVV
;
A
#
# COMPACT_ATOMS: atom_id res chain seq x y z
N MET A 1 4.18 -0.47 14.46
CA MET A 1 3.97 -0.40 13.00
C MET A 1 3.36 -1.66 12.41
N ASP A 2 3.17 -2.65 13.19
CA ASP A 2 2.86 -4.01 12.73
C ASP A 2 1.39 -4.28 12.48
N ASP A 3 0.46 -3.67 13.19
CA ASP A 3 -0.97 -4.01 13.05
C ASP A 3 -1.80 -2.94 12.36
N GLY A 4 -1.21 -1.84 11.96
CA GLY A 4 -1.91 -0.79 11.25
C GLY A 4 -1.92 -0.99 9.75
N TYR A 5 -2.63 -0.10 9.06
CA TYR A 5 -2.63 -0.03 7.60
C TYR A 5 -1.72 1.11 7.13
N TRP A 6 -0.94 0.83 6.11
CA TRP A 6 0.12 1.71 5.64
C TRP A 6 0.18 1.71 4.12
N ILE A 7 0.65 2.82 3.56
CA ILE A 7 1.15 2.84 2.18
C ILE A 7 2.66 2.71 2.24
N VAL A 8 3.21 1.75 1.53
CA VAL A 8 4.65 1.53 1.41
C VAL A 8 5.05 1.84 -0.02
N ARG A 9 5.91 2.84 -0.18
CA ARG A 9 6.45 3.18 -1.49
C ARG A 9 7.87 2.66 -1.61
N CYS A 10 8.13 1.98 -2.71
CA CYS A 10 9.43 1.41 -3.03
C CYS A 10 10.04 2.10 -4.23
N VAL A 11 11.36 2.09 -4.35
CA VAL A 11 12.06 2.75 -5.45
C VAL A 11 11.71 2.08 -6.78
N ASN A 12 11.75 0.78 -6.84
CA ASN A 12 11.51 0.01 -8.07
C ASN A 12 10.31 -0.93 -7.99
N SER A 13 10.03 -1.47 -6.81
CA SER A 13 8.99 -2.51 -6.67
C SER A 13 7.58 -1.98 -6.82
N GLY A 14 7.36 -0.72 -6.54
CA GLY A 14 6.05 -0.09 -6.68
C GLY A 14 5.49 0.47 -5.39
N VAL A 15 4.16 0.60 -5.35
CA VAL A 15 3.40 1.14 -4.22
C VAL A 15 2.48 0.05 -3.69
N PHE A 16 2.46 -0.11 -2.38
CA PHE A 16 1.68 -1.17 -1.73
C PHE A 16 0.82 -0.61 -0.61
N PHE A 17 -0.45 -1.00 -0.62
CA PHE A 17 -1.34 -0.82 0.52
C PHE A 17 -1.21 -2.08 1.37
N THR A 18 -0.76 -1.93 2.61
CA THR A 18 -0.38 -3.07 3.42
C THR A 18 -0.99 -3.01 4.82
N ARG A 19 -1.24 -4.18 5.37
CA ARG A 19 -1.57 -4.38 6.77
C ARG A 19 -0.43 -5.16 7.41
N GLY A 20 0.16 -4.58 8.46
CA GLY A 20 1.26 -5.22 9.17
C GLY A 20 2.58 -5.15 8.42
N ILE A 21 3.54 -4.48 9.03
CA ILE A 21 4.88 -4.34 8.47
C ILE A 21 5.88 -4.84 9.50
N GLU A 22 6.80 -5.66 9.04
CA GLU A 22 7.95 -6.09 9.84
C GLU A 22 9.21 -5.59 9.16
N ARG A 23 9.92 -4.67 9.82
CA ARG A 23 11.15 -4.09 9.30
C ARG A 23 12.33 -4.96 9.69
N THR A 24 13.16 -5.29 8.72
CA THR A 24 14.40 -6.04 8.95
C THR A 24 15.62 -5.13 8.91
N ASN A 25 15.54 -4.06 8.12
CA ASN A 25 16.56 -3.01 8.08
C ASN A 25 15.96 -1.75 7.45
N LEU A 26 16.79 -0.78 7.08
CA LEU A 26 16.32 0.51 6.57
C LEU A 26 15.53 0.42 5.28
N THR A 27 15.81 -0.55 4.43
CA THR A 27 15.20 -0.66 3.10
C THR A 27 14.38 -1.92 2.91
N GLU A 28 14.52 -2.90 3.79
CA GLU A 28 13.85 -4.19 3.66
C GLU A 28 12.70 -4.31 4.65
N ALA A 29 11.58 -4.85 4.19
CA ALA A 29 10.42 -5.09 5.03
C ALA A 29 9.64 -6.30 4.55
N VAL A 30 8.97 -6.97 5.49
CA VAL A 30 7.97 -7.99 5.20
C VAL A 30 6.61 -7.31 5.33
N LEU A 31 5.83 -7.31 4.25
CA LEU A 31 4.46 -6.84 4.23
C LEU A 31 3.56 -8.04 4.47
N LYS A 32 2.98 -8.13 5.66
CA LYS A 32 2.25 -9.33 6.09
C LYS A 32 1.05 -9.63 5.21
N TRP A 33 0.34 -8.59 4.82
CA TRP A 33 -0.75 -8.63 3.86
C TRP A 33 -0.65 -7.36 3.02
N SER A 34 -0.65 -7.48 1.71
CA SER A 34 -0.51 -6.29 0.87
C SER A 34 -1.22 -6.42 -0.46
N ARG A 35 -1.65 -5.27 -0.99
CA ARG A 35 -2.18 -5.13 -2.34
C ARG A 35 -1.31 -4.10 -3.06
N MET A 36 -0.81 -4.45 -4.22
CA MET A 36 -0.10 -3.49 -5.05
C MET A 36 -1.09 -2.47 -5.62
N VAL A 37 -0.76 -1.19 -5.49
CA VAL A 37 -1.51 -0.10 -6.12
C VAL A 37 -0.74 0.30 -7.36
N HIS A 38 -1.13 -0.27 -8.50
CA HIS A 38 -0.40 -0.11 -9.75
C HIS A 38 -0.65 1.26 -10.40
N GLY A 39 -1.79 1.85 -10.14
CA GLY A 39 -2.14 3.19 -10.61
C GLY A 39 -3.44 3.63 -9.96
N TRP A 40 -3.68 4.94 -9.95
CA TRP A 40 -4.90 5.48 -9.33
C TRP A 40 -5.33 6.78 -9.99
N GLU A 41 -6.61 7.12 -9.75
CA GLU A 41 -7.22 8.39 -10.11
C GLU A 41 -7.88 8.98 -8.85
N GLY A 42 -8.04 10.29 -8.83
CA GLY A 42 -8.78 10.98 -7.77
C GLY A 42 -7.94 11.33 -6.55
N ALA A 43 -6.61 11.22 -6.66
CA ALA A 43 -5.70 11.70 -5.64
C ALA A 43 -4.47 12.30 -6.32
N ALA A 44 -3.99 13.43 -5.81
CA ALA A 44 -2.90 14.18 -6.42
C ALA A 44 -1.55 13.50 -6.17
N ALA A 45 -1.38 12.88 -5.01
CA ALA A 45 -0.14 12.25 -4.59
C ALA A 45 -0.42 11.17 -3.56
N LEU A 46 0.61 10.40 -3.19
CA LEU A 46 0.47 9.37 -2.16
C LEU A 46 0.00 9.93 -0.81
N SER A 47 0.37 11.16 -0.49
CA SER A 47 -0.12 11.82 0.72
C SER A 47 -1.64 11.90 0.75
N GLN A 48 -2.26 12.18 -0.37
CA GLN A 48 -3.72 12.20 -0.46
C GLN A 48 -4.30 10.79 -0.49
N VAL A 49 -3.64 9.86 -1.13
CA VAL A 49 -4.07 8.45 -1.15
C VAL A 49 -4.20 7.90 0.27
N CYS A 50 -3.23 8.16 1.13
CA CYS A 50 -3.26 7.65 2.50
C CYS A 50 -4.25 8.38 3.41
N VAL A 51 -4.75 9.53 3.00
CA VAL A 51 -5.78 10.29 3.73
C VAL A 51 -7.19 9.94 3.24
N ASP A 52 -7.40 10.01 1.93
CA ASP A 52 -8.74 9.92 1.32
C ASP A 52 -8.98 8.64 0.52
N GLY A 53 -7.93 7.90 0.20
CA GLY A 53 -8.02 6.80 -0.76
C GLY A 53 -8.02 7.29 -2.19
N ILE A 54 -8.61 6.51 -3.08
CA ILE A 54 -8.63 6.77 -4.53
C ILE A 54 -10.06 6.71 -5.05
N LYS A 55 -10.33 7.34 -6.19
CA LYS A 55 -11.63 7.22 -6.85
C LYS A 55 -11.71 5.99 -7.72
N GLY A 56 -10.59 5.55 -8.26
CA GLY A 56 -10.48 4.35 -9.05
C GLY A 56 -9.03 4.06 -9.34
N GLY A 57 -8.74 2.89 -9.87
CA GLY A 57 -7.36 2.51 -10.17
C GLY A 57 -7.18 1.02 -10.29
N ARG A 58 -5.92 0.64 -10.32
CA ARG A 58 -5.51 -0.76 -10.46
C ARG A 58 -4.94 -1.24 -9.13
N VAL A 59 -5.80 -1.83 -8.32
CA VAL A 59 -5.41 -2.39 -7.02
C VAL A 59 -5.43 -3.90 -7.17
N CYS A 60 -4.26 -4.51 -7.04
CA CYS A 60 -4.07 -5.92 -7.34
C CYS A 60 -4.64 -6.83 -6.25
N VAL A 61 -4.62 -8.13 -6.53
CA VAL A 61 -5.03 -9.15 -5.56
C VAL A 61 -4.11 -9.11 -4.34
N PRO A 62 -4.61 -9.44 -3.14
CA PRO A 62 -3.77 -9.48 -1.95
C PRO A 62 -2.70 -10.57 -2.02
N VAL A 63 -1.56 -10.27 -1.45
CA VAL A 63 -0.45 -11.21 -1.31
C VAL A 63 -0.03 -11.24 0.16
N LEU A 64 0.15 -12.42 0.70
CA LEU A 64 0.64 -12.62 2.07
C LEU A 64 2.17 -12.77 2.07
N GLY A 65 2.81 -12.13 3.04
CA GLY A 65 4.23 -12.32 3.26
C GLY A 65 5.15 -11.77 2.18
N ARG A 66 4.74 -10.70 1.52
CA ARG A 66 5.56 -10.04 0.50
C ARG A 66 6.81 -9.45 1.13
N ILE A 67 7.96 -9.72 0.54
CA ILE A 67 9.23 -9.12 0.97
C ILE A 67 9.63 -8.08 -0.06
N VAL A 68 9.85 -6.85 0.40
CA VAL A 68 10.34 -5.74 -0.43
C VAL A 68 11.69 -5.29 0.09
N VAL A 69 12.60 -4.93 -0.82
CA VAL A 69 14.00 -4.65 -0.48
C VAL A 69 14.42 -3.22 -0.82
N ASP A 70 13.48 -2.40 -1.30
CA ASP A 70 13.76 -1.06 -1.79
C ASP A 70 12.76 -0.02 -1.25
N VAL A 71 12.37 -0.18 0.00
CA VAL A 71 11.45 0.74 0.68
C VAL A 71 12.09 2.12 0.77
N CYS A 72 11.36 3.13 0.34
CA CYS A 72 11.81 4.52 0.45
C CYS A 72 10.87 5.41 1.24
N GLU A 73 9.61 5.00 1.44
CA GLU A 73 8.65 5.78 2.19
C GLU A 73 7.55 4.90 2.75
N ILE A 74 7.13 5.19 3.98
CA ILE A 74 6.02 4.51 4.63
C ILE A 74 5.09 5.57 5.19
N LEU A 75 3.82 5.53 4.79
CA LEU A 75 2.82 6.51 5.22
C LEU A 75 1.68 5.80 5.97
N PRO A 76 1.29 6.29 7.15
CA PRO A 76 0.13 5.73 7.84
C PRO A 76 -1.16 6.08 7.10
N CYS A 77 -2.07 5.14 7.00
CA CYS A 77 -3.37 5.35 6.37
C CYS A 77 -4.40 5.79 7.39
N ARG A 78 -5.21 6.77 7.02
CA ARG A 78 -6.39 7.15 7.79
C ARG A 78 -7.52 6.18 7.52
N GLU A 79 -8.48 6.14 8.44
CA GLU A 79 -9.60 5.21 8.39
C GLU A 79 -10.37 5.27 7.08
N ALA A 80 -10.65 6.47 6.57
CA ALA A 80 -11.34 6.64 5.30
C ALA A 80 -10.58 6.03 4.13
N ALA A 81 -9.26 6.17 4.12
CA ALA A 81 -8.41 5.59 3.07
C ALA A 81 -8.36 4.06 3.20
N VAL A 82 -8.29 3.54 4.42
CA VAL A 82 -8.32 2.09 4.66
C VAL A 82 -9.58 1.47 4.10
N GLU A 83 -10.73 2.03 4.44
CA GLU A 83 -12.02 1.55 3.95
C GLU A 83 -12.09 1.61 2.42
N ASN A 84 -11.68 2.72 1.86
CA ASN A 84 -11.67 2.91 0.40
C ASN A 84 -10.78 1.88 -0.30
N LEU A 85 -9.56 1.69 0.17
CA LEU A 85 -8.58 0.81 -0.48
C LEU A 85 -8.90 -0.67 -0.27
N LEU A 86 -9.49 -1.04 0.87
CA LEU A 86 -9.96 -2.40 1.09
C LEU A 86 -11.08 -2.78 0.12
N ASN A 87 -11.93 -1.82 -0.22
CA ASN A 87 -13.11 -2.06 -1.06
C ASN A 87 -12.84 -1.90 -2.55
N GLN A 88 -11.63 -1.55 -2.97
CA GLN A 88 -11.30 -1.48 -4.39
C GLN A 88 -11.40 -2.88 -5.02
N PRO A 89 -12.08 -3.01 -6.19
CA PRO A 89 -12.12 -4.28 -6.89
C PRO A 89 -10.72 -4.77 -7.23
N GLU A 90 -10.55 -6.08 -7.25
CA GLU A 90 -9.25 -6.65 -7.65
C GLU A 90 -9.04 -6.47 -9.15
N TRP A 91 -7.94 -5.83 -9.49
CA TRP A 91 -7.53 -5.68 -10.88
C TRP A 91 -6.80 -6.94 -11.32
N VAL A 92 -7.41 -7.66 -12.25
CA VAL A 92 -6.86 -8.91 -12.80
C VAL A 92 -7.00 -8.88 -14.33
N VAL A 93 -6.22 -9.70 -14.97
CA VAL A 93 -6.20 -9.81 -16.42
C VAL A 93 -7.14 -10.93 -16.88
#